data_4bda024d2dea0f1281a9f89a17cc376c
#
_entry.id   4bda024d2dea0f1281a9f89a17cc376c
#
_cell.length_a   1.000
_cell.length_b   1.000
_cell.length_c   1.000
_cell.angle_alpha   90.00
_cell.angle_beta   90.00
_cell.angle_gamma   90.00
#
_symmetry.space_group_name_H-M   'P 1'
#
loop_
_entity.id
_entity.type
_entity.pdbx_description
1 polymer ?
#
loop_
_entity_poly.entity_id
_entity_poly.type
_entity_poly.pdbx_seq_one_letter_code
_entity_poly.pdbx_strand_id
1 'polypeptide(L)'
;PYANEIKSPNKIQIFPNPFRIPSSKPLTVDGLPEKSIIQIITMDVSIIKTLGSEDVNAYQATWDGQDKNGKLVASGVYLMLIVSKKHGTSTIEKFAVIKG
;
A
#
# COMPACT_ATOMS: atom_id res chain seq x y z
N PRO A 1 -20.35 12.39 17.42
CA PRO A 1 -20.18 12.17 16.96
C PRO A 1 -19.79 11.70 17.06
N TYR A 2 -19.85 12.01 17.00
CA TYR A 2 -19.48 11.74 16.50
C TYR A 2 -18.79 11.10 16.17
N ALA A 3 -18.80 11.14 16.36
CA ALA A 3 -18.14 10.60 15.70
C ALA A 3 -17.65 10.19 15.26
N ASN A 4 -17.89 10.50 15.10
CA ASN A 4 -17.36 10.32 14.29
C ASN A 4 -16.42 10.17 14.05
N GLU A 5 -16.39 10.58 14.35
CA GLU A 5 -15.54 10.62 13.83
C GLU A 5 -14.54 9.97 13.89
N ILE A 6 -14.50 9.77 14.05
CA ILE A 6 -13.69 9.02 13.93
C ILE A 6 -13.00 8.62 13.32
N LYS A 7 -13.16 8.81 13.05
CA LYS A 7 -12.59 8.48 12.32
C LYS A 7 -11.89 8.31 11.61
N SER A 8 -12.15 8.74 11.13
CA SER A 8 -11.52 8.43 10.49
C SER A 8 -10.54 8.59 10.33
N PRO A 9 -10.43 8.66 10.66
CA PRO A 9 -9.11 8.64 10.73
C PRO A 9 -8.43 8.06 9.73
N ASN A 10 -8.83 7.68 9.06
CA ASN A 10 -8.30 6.75 8.27
C ASN A 10 -7.86 7.33 7.03
N LYS A 11 -7.11 8.37 7.11
CA LYS A 11 -6.43 8.90 5.99
C LYS A 11 -5.26 7.99 5.74
N ILE A 12 -5.26 7.35 4.59
CA ILE A 12 -4.19 6.46 4.23
C ILE A 12 -2.97 7.29 3.84
N GLN A 13 -1.84 6.94 4.43
CA GLN A 13 -0.58 7.59 4.13
C GLN A 13 0.42 6.56 3.64
N ILE A 14 1.15 6.90 2.60
CA ILE A 14 2.19 6.06 2.03
C ILE A 14 3.49 6.82 2.11
N PHE A 15 4.50 6.24 2.77
CA PHE A 15 5.78 6.93 2.92
C PHE A 15 6.94 5.93 2.99
N PRO A 16 8.09 6.31 2.48
CA PRO A 16 8.39 7.53 1.76
C PRO A 16 7.82 7.51 0.35
N ASN A 17 7.51 8.67 -0.19
CA ASN A 17 7.01 8.78 -1.54
C ASN A 17 7.70 10.00 -2.18
N PRO A 18 8.62 9.81 -3.13
CA PRO A 18 8.89 8.54 -3.81
C PRO A 18 9.67 7.56 -2.94
N PHE A 19 9.46 6.29 -3.22
CA PHE A 19 10.13 5.20 -2.54
C PHE A 19 11.40 4.85 -3.35
N ARG A 20 12.55 5.04 -2.74
CA ARG A 20 13.83 4.81 -3.42
C ARG A 20 14.34 3.43 -3.07
N ILE A 21 14.60 2.61 -4.09
CA ILE A 21 15.03 1.23 -3.90
C ILE A 21 16.37 0.99 -4.60
N PRO A 22 17.20 0.06 -4.08
CA PRO A 22 16.94 -0.69 -2.85
C PRO A 22 17.05 0.20 -1.61
N SER A 23 16.36 -0.19 -0.57
CA SER A 23 16.31 0.59 0.66
C SER A 23 16.41 -0.34 1.86
N SER A 24 17.07 0.14 2.91
CA SER A 24 17.13 -0.60 4.17
C SER A 24 15.79 -0.49 4.92
N LYS A 25 14.94 0.45 4.54
CA LYS A 25 13.64 0.62 5.17
C LYS A 25 12.55 0.41 4.13
N PRO A 26 11.49 -0.31 4.47
CA PRO A 26 10.44 -0.57 3.50
C PRO A 26 9.54 0.65 3.32
N LEU A 27 8.76 0.62 2.24
CA LEU A 27 7.64 1.53 2.07
C LEU A 27 6.58 1.16 3.10
N THR A 28 6.01 2.15 3.76
CA THR A 28 4.99 1.93 4.77
C THR A 28 3.67 2.51 4.31
N VAL A 29 2.61 1.74 4.51
CA VAL A 29 1.23 2.19 4.28
C VAL A 29 0.57 2.23 5.64
N ASP A 30 0.07 3.40 6.02
CA ASP A 30 -0.52 3.62 7.33
C ASP A 30 -1.98 4.03 7.18
N GLY A 31 -2.76 3.79 8.22
CA GLY A 31 -4.18 4.16 8.23
C GLY A 31 -5.07 3.13 7.57
N LEU A 32 -4.62 1.88 7.49
CA LEU A 32 -5.37 0.82 6.83
C LEU A 32 -6.55 0.37 7.68
N PRO A 33 -7.72 0.13 7.05
CA PRO A 33 -8.80 -0.55 7.76
C PRO A 33 -8.41 -1.97 8.12
N GLU A 34 -9.09 -2.53 9.12
CA GLU A 34 -8.85 -3.91 9.49
C GLU A 34 -9.08 -4.85 8.31
N LYS A 35 -8.28 -5.88 8.26
CA LYS A 35 -8.39 -6.94 7.25
C LYS A 35 -8.33 -6.40 5.83
N SER A 36 -7.49 -5.41 5.63
CA SER A 36 -7.26 -4.87 4.30
C SER A 36 -6.41 -5.82 3.47
N ILE A 37 -6.68 -5.83 2.18
CA ILE A 37 -5.84 -6.49 1.20
C ILE A 37 -5.33 -5.40 0.28
N ILE A 38 -4.03 -5.42 0.03
CA ILE A 38 -3.39 -4.39 -0.77
C ILE A 38 -2.83 -5.03 -2.03
N GLN A 39 -3.16 -4.46 -3.18
CA GLN A 39 -2.58 -4.89 -4.45
C GLN A 39 -1.77 -3.74 -5.02
N ILE A 40 -0.53 -4.02 -5.37
CA ILE A 40 0.33 -3.05 -6.02
C ILE A 40 0.24 -3.30 -7.51
N ILE A 41 -0.15 -2.27 -8.25
CA ILE A 41 -0.60 -2.38 -9.62
C ILE A 41 0.17 -1.38 -10.47
N THR A 42 0.56 -1.80 -11.66
CA THR A 42 1.15 -0.89 -12.64
C THR A 42 0.07 0.00 -13.25
N MET A 43 0.48 1.04 -13.96
CA MET A 43 -0.48 1.95 -14.58
C MET A 43 -1.30 1.28 -15.68
N ASP A 44 -0.81 0.17 -16.24
CA ASP A 44 -1.59 -0.62 -17.20
C ASP A 44 -2.41 -1.71 -16.53
N VAL A 45 -2.57 -1.62 -15.21
CA VAL A 45 -3.43 -2.47 -14.39
C VAL A 45 -2.94 -3.91 -14.25
N SER A 46 -1.63 -4.12 -14.30
CA SER A 46 -1.04 -5.43 -13.99
C SER A 46 -0.74 -5.50 -12.50
N ILE A 47 -1.21 -6.55 -11.85
CA ILE A 47 -0.96 -6.75 -10.43
C ILE A 47 0.43 -7.34 -10.26
N ILE A 48 1.30 -6.65 -9.56
CA ILE A 48 2.68 -7.10 -9.39
C ILE A 48 2.95 -7.65 -8.00
N LYS A 49 2.12 -7.31 -7.03
CA LYS A 49 2.29 -7.81 -5.66
C LYS A 49 0.98 -7.69 -4.91
N THR A 50 0.69 -8.68 -4.09
CA THR A 50 -0.48 -8.64 -3.21
C THR A 50 -0.01 -8.81 -1.77
N LEU A 51 -0.45 -7.91 -0.89
CA LEU A 51 -0.22 -8.03 0.54
C LEU A 51 -1.56 -8.43 1.15
N GLY A 52 -1.60 -9.59 1.77
CA GLY A 52 -2.83 -10.10 2.36
C GLY A 52 -3.08 -9.49 3.72
N SER A 53 -4.22 -9.86 4.32
CA SER A 53 -4.58 -9.31 5.62
C SER A 53 -3.59 -9.70 6.71
N GLU A 54 -2.89 -10.81 6.53
CA GLU A 54 -1.86 -11.22 7.48
C GLU A 54 -0.64 -10.30 7.46
N ASP A 55 -0.48 -9.51 6.41
CA ASP A 55 0.61 -8.56 6.29
C ASP A 55 0.27 -7.21 6.92
N VAL A 56 -0.96 -7.02 7.34
CA VAL A 56 -1.41 -5.78 7.97
C VAL A 56 -1.28 -5.93 9.48
N ASN A 57 -0.46 -5.08 10.08
CA ASN A 57 -0.21 -5.15 11.52
C ASN A 57 -0.40 -3.75 12.10
N ALA A 58 -1.29 -3.63 13.07
CA ALA A 58 -1.58 -2.35 13.73
C ALA A 58 -1.94 -1.26 12.71
N TYR A 59 -2.78 -1.61 11.74
CA TYR A 59 -3.27 -0.70 10.70
C TYR A 59 -2.18 -0.23 9.74
N GLN A 60 -1.08 -0.98 9.68
CA GLN A 60 0.02 -0.68 8.77
C GLN A 60 0.42 -1.91 7.99
N ALA A 61 0.98 -1.70 6.82
CA ALA A 61 1.62 -2.75 6.05
C ALA A 61 2.89 -2.17 5.44
N THR A 62 3.83 -3.04 5.08
CA THR A 62 5.09 -2.61 4.49
C THR A 62 5.34 -3.37 3.21
N TRP A 63 6.11 -2.75 2.32
CA TRP A 63 6.48 -3.36 1.05
C TRP A 63 7.95 -3.05 0.76
N ASP A 64 8.67 -4.06 0.32
CA ASP A 64 10.12 -3.95 0.13
C ASP A 64 10.54 -3.57 -1.30
N GLY A 65 9.58 -3.31 -2.18
CA GLY A 65 9.90 -2.95 -3.55
C GLY A 65 10.05 -4.13 -4.49
N GLN A 66 9.73 -5.33 -4.03
CA GLN A 66 9.85 -6.52 -4.84
C GLN A 66 8.48 -6.98 -5.36
N ASP A 67 8.48 -7.51 -6.57
CA ASP A 67 7.27 -8.09 -7.12
C ASP A 67 7.04 -9.48 -6.54
N LYS A 68 6.01 -10.16 -7.03
CA LYS A 68 5.64 -11.48 -6.53
C LYS A 68 6.72 -12.54 -6.77
N ASN A 69 7.69 -12.24 -7.63
CA ASN A 69 8.79 -13.17 -7.93
C ASN A 69 10.07 -12.80 -7.17
N GLY A 70 9.99 -11.81 -6.28
CA GLY A 70 11.15 -11.40 -5.49
C GLY A 70 12.10 -10.48 -6.24
N LYS A 71 11.67 -9.87 -7.31
CA LYS A 71 12.49 -9.01 -8.13
C LYS A 71 12.15 -7.56 -7.86
N LEU A 72 13.16 -6.71 -7.71
CA LEU A 72 12.92 -5.28 -7.53
C LEU A 72 12.19 -4.72 -8.74
N VAL A 73 11.18 -3.90 -8.49
CA VAL A 73 10.39 -3.31 -9.56
C VAL A 73 11.15 -2.17 -10.23
N ALA A 74 10.75 -1.82 -11.42
CA ALA A 74 11.36 -0.71 -12.16
C ALA A 74 10.89 0.63 -11.60
N SER A 75 11.67 1.68 -11.88
CA SER A 75 11.23 3.04 -11.57
C SER A 75 9.94 3.35 -12.30
N GLY A 76 9.04 4.05 -11.64
CA GLY A 76 7.81 4.45 -12.28
C GLY A 76 6.76 4.83 -11.27
N VAL A 77 5.56 5.10 -11.78
CA VAL A 77 4.39 5.41 -10.97
C VAL A 77 3.57 4.15 -10.85
N TYR A 78 3.15 3.85 -9.64
CA TYR A 78 2.37 2.66 -9.32
C TYR A 78 1.10 3.04 -8.60
N LEU A 79 0.14 2.15 -8.61
CA LEU A 79 -1.10 2.32 -7.87
C LEU A 79 -1.16 1.27 -6.78
N MET A 80 -1.73 1.67 -5.67
CA MET A 80 -1.98 0.76 -4.56
C MET A 80 -3.48 0.69 -4.36
N LEU A 81 -4.06 -0.48 -4.64
CA LEU A 81 -5.49 -0.71 -4.43
C LEU A 81 -5.65 -1.35 -3.06
N ILE A 82 -6.39 -0.69 -2.21
CA ILE A 82 -6.59 -1.13 -0.83
C ILE A 82 -8.07 -1.49 -0.66
N VAL A 83 -8.32 -2.75 -0.36
CA VAL A 83 -9.68 -3.26 -0.22
C VAL A 83 -9.87 -3.75 1.19
N SER A 84 -10.92 -3.27 1.86
CA SER A 84 -11.32 -3.77 3.16
C SER A 84 -12.61 -4.55 3.00
N LYS A 85 -12.53 -5.88 3.12
CA LYS A 85 -13.71 -6.71 3.03
C LYS A 85 -14.64 -6.50 4.20
N LYS A 86 -14.07 -6.20 5.35
CA LYS A 86 -14.87 -5.99 6.56
C LYS A 86 -15.79 -4.79 6.41
N HIS A 87 -15.30 -3.74 5.76
CA HIS A 87 -16.06 -2.50 5.63
C HIS A 87 -16.65 -2.30 4.24
N GLY A 88 -16.32 -3.20 3.31
CA GLY A 88 -16.83 -3.09 1.95
C GLY A 88 -16.31 -1.87 1.20
N THR A 89 -15.13 -1.41 1.55
CA THR A 89 -14.56 -0.20 0.93
C THR A 89 -13.35 -0.53 0.09
N SER A 90 -13.07 0.33 -0.87
CA SER A 90 -11.83 0.25 -1.65
C SER A 90 -11.31 1.66 -1.89
N THR A 91 -10.00 1.76 -1.94
CA THR A 91 -9.30 3.03 -2.12
C THR A 91 -8.13 2.80 -3.04
N ILE A 92 -7.85 3.76 -3.91
CA ILE A 92 -6.68 3.71 -4.79
C ILE A 92 -5.78 4.88 -4.43
N GLU A 93 -4.50 4.58 -4.18
CA GLU A 93 -3.49 5.59 -3.91
C GLU A 93 -2.37 5.47 -4.92
N LYS A 94 -1.85 6.60 -5.37
CA LYS A 94 -0.78 6.63 -6.35
C LYS A 94 0.53 6.95 -5.64
N PHE A 95 1.61 6.28 -6.03
CA PHE A 95 2.91 6.53 -5.46
C PHE A 95 3.99 6.28 -6.51
N ALA A 96 5.18 6.76 -6.23
CA ALA A 96 6.29 6.66 -7.18
C ALA A 96 7.42 5.82 -6.59
N VAL A 97 8.12 5.07 -7.44
CA VAL A 97 9.29 4.30 -7.08
C VAL A 97 10.45 4.78 -7.94
N ILE A 98 11.60 4.96 -7.31
CA ILE A 98 12.84 5.30 -7.99
C ILE A 98 13.85 4.23 -7.67
N LYS A 99 14.31 3.54 -8.71
CA LYS A 99 15.32 2.49 -8.56
C LYS A 99 16.64 3.02 -9.06
N GLY A 100 17.65 2.97 -8.22
CA GLY A 100 18.92 3.50 -8.68
C GLY A 100 20.07 3.16 -7.82
#